data_97dbfee3d4f09fc8bb946f0ccd48570b
#
_entry.id   97dbfee3d4f09fc8bb946f0ccd48570b
#
_cell.length_a   1.000
_cell.length_b   1.000
_cell.length_c   1.000
_cell.angle_alpha   90.00
_cell.angle_beta   90.00
_cell.angle_gamma   90.00
#
_symmetry.space_group_name_H-M   'P 1'
#
loop_
_entity.id
_entity.type
_entity.pdbx_description
1 polymer ?
#
loop_
_entity_poly.entity_id
_entity_poly.type
_entity_poly.pdbx_seq_one_letter_code
_entity_poly.pdbx_strand_id
1 'polypeptide(L)' 'MKVRDVIEAIQIEGWYQVRQTGSHRQFHHSTNGGCVTVAGHQSRDLPDWIVNSIL' A
#
# COMPACT_ATOMS: atom_id res chain seq x y z
N MET A 1 2.30 3.51 11.37
CA MET A 1 1.25 4.04 10.48
C MET A 1 0.17 2.99 10.30
N LYS A 2 -1.06 3.42 10.24
CA LYS A 2 -2.16 2.52 9.90
C LYS A 2 -2.16 2.19 8.41
N VAL A 3 -2.69 1.02 8.07
CA VAL A 3 -2.80 0.58 6.67
C VAL A 3 -3.46 1.65 5.80
N ARG A 4 -4.57 2.25 6.26
CA ARG A 4 -5.28 3.29 5.50
C ARG A 4 -4.41 4.51 5.22
N ASP A 5 -3.52 4.87 6.15
CA ASP A 5 -2.62 6.01 5.98
C ASP A 5 -1.52 5.72 4.98
N VAL A 6 -1.01 4.49 4.97
CA VAL A 6 -0.04 4.04 3.98
C VAL A 6 -0.67 4.04 2.59
N ILE A 7 -1.89 3.52 2.47
CA ILE A 7 -2.62 3.51 1.19
C ILE A 7 -2.81 4.93 0.67
N GLU A 8 -3.25 5.84 1.54
CA GLU A 8 -3.42 7.24 1.15
C GLU A 8 -2.10 7.85 0.67
N ALA A 9 -1.01 7.61 1.40
CA ALA A 9 0.31 8.14 1.05
C ALA A 9 0.78 7.66 -0.32
N ILE A 10 0.63 6.37 -0.63
CA ILE A 10 1.08 5.86 -1.92
C ILE A 10 0.14 6.31 -3.05
N GLN A 11 -1.15 6.47 -2.79
CA GLN A 11 -2.08 6.98 -3.79
C GLN A 11 -1.76 8.43 -4.19
N ILE A 12 -1.35 9.25 -3.24
CA ILE A 12 -0.88 10.62 -3.50
C ILE A 12 0.33 10.60 -4.46
N GLU A 13 1.19 9.59 -4.33
CA GLU A 13 2.36 9.43 -5.19
C GLU A 13 2.04 8.80 -6.55
N GLY A 14 0.78 8.49 -6.82
CA GLY A 14 0.34 7.98 -8.11
C GLY A 14 0.14 6.48 -8.20
N TRP A 15 0.26 5.77 -7.09
CA TRP A 15 -0.06 4.34 -7.05
C TRP A 15 -1.57 4.15 -7.05
N TYR A 16 -2.05 3.16 -7.79
CA TYR A 16 -3.48 2.83 -7.87
C TYR A 16 -3.71 1.35 -7.65
N GLN A 17 -4.81 1.03 -6.97
CA GLN A 17 -5.16 -0.35 -6.67
C GLN A 17 -5.64 -1.06 -7.93
N VAL A 18 -5.04 -2.22 -8.21
CA VAL A 18 -5.42 -3.05 -9.36
C VAL A 18 -6.10 -4.34 -8.96
N ARG A 19 -5.90 -4.78 -7.72
CA ARG A 19 -6.42 -6.06 -7.27
C ARG A 19 -6.54 -6.09 -5.75
N GLN A 20 -7.53 -6.84 -5.27
CA GLN A 20 -7.67 -7.13 -3.85
C GLN A 20 -8.04 -8.60 -3.67
N THR A 21 -7.32 -9.29 -2.79
CA THR A 21 -7.62 -10.65 -2.38
C THR A 21 -7.66 -10.66 -0.85
N GLY A 22 -8.86 -10.81 -0.28
CA GLY A 22 -9.04 -10.65 1.16
C GLY A 22 -8.60 -9.27 1.61
N SER A 23 -7.66 -9.20 2.55
CA SER A 23 -7.09 -7.94 3.03
C SER A 23 -5.81 -7.52 2.31
N HIS A 24 -5.39 -8.28 1.29
CA HIS A 24 -4.21 -7.97 0.48
C HIS A 24 -4.61 -7.13 -0.72
N ARG A 25 -4.07 -5.92 -0.81
CA ARG A 25 -4.31 -4.98 -1.92
C ARG A 25 -3.04 -4.79 -2.70
N GLN A 26 -3.14 -4.92 -4.02
CA GLN A 26 -2.00 -4.73 -4.92
C GLN A 26 -2.15 -3.40 -5.66
N PHE A 27 -1.07 -2.64 -5.72
CA PHE A 27 -1.01 -1.33 -6.36
C PHE A 27 0.04 -1.33 -7.45
N HIS A 28 -0.29 -0.63 -8.54
CA HIS A 28 0.63 -0.37 -9.64
C HIS A 28 0.81 1.14 -9.81
N HIS A 29 1.85 1.51 -10.55
CA HIS A 29 2.13 2.90 -10.86
C HIS A 29 2.35 3.04 -12.36
N SER A 30 1.86 4.15 -12.94
CA SER A 30 1.93 4.35 -14.40
C SER A 30 3.36 4.52 -14.92
N THR A 31 4.27 5.03 -14.09
CA THR A 31 5.66 5.30 -14.49
C THR A 31 6.68 4.46 -13.72
N ASN A 32 6.38 4.10 -12.48
CA ASN A 32 7.26 3.23 -11.70
C ASN A 32 6.90 1.78 -11.95
N GLY A 33 7.87 0.96 -12.27
CA GLY A 33 7.65 -0.48 -12.45
C GLY A 33 7.39 -1.17 -11.12
N GLY A 34 6.91 -2.42 -11.22
CA GLY A 34 6.70 -3.25 -10.06
C GLY A 34 5.32 -3.13 -9.44
N CYS A 35 5.18 -3.74 -8.28
CA CYS A 35 3.91 -3.88 -7.58
C CYS A 35 4.15 -3.67 -6.09
N VAL A 36 3.28 -2.88 -5.46
CA VAL A 36 3.28 -2.71 -4.01
C VAL A 36 2.08 -3.47 -3.46
N THR A 37 2.31 -4.33 -2.46
CA THR A 37 1.27 -5.06 -1.77
C THR A 37 1.13 -4.53 -0.35
N VAL A 38 -0.07 -4.09 0.00
CA VAL A 38 -0.40 -3.65 1.36
C VAL A 38 -1.38 -4.65 1.94
N ALA A 39 -0.98 -5.29 3.05
CA ALA A 39 -1.77 -6.33 3.70
C ALA A 39 -2.34 -5.86 5.03
N GLY A 40 -3.53 -6.34 5.36
CA GLY A 40 -4.19 -6.08 6.63
C GLY A 40 -5.39 -5.16 6.51
N HIS A 41 -6.21 -5.14 7.57
CA HIS A 41 -7.35 -4.23 7.65
C HIS A 41 -6.88 -2.78 7.71
N GLN A 42 -7.73 -1.87 7.29
CA GLN A 42 -7.39 -0.45 7.23
C GLN A 42 -6.99 0.15 8.58
N SER A 43 -7.52 -0.39 9.67
CA SER A 43 -7.21 0.07 11.02
C SER A 43 -5.97 -0.58 11.64
N ARG A 44 -5.36 -1.54 10.95
CA ARG A 44 -4.16 -2.21 11.43
C ARG A 44 -2.96 -1.26 11.43
N ASP A 45 -2.19 -1.28 12.52
CA ASP A 45 -0.92 -0.57 12.57
C ASP A 45 0.18 -1.41 11.93
N LEU A 46 0.92 -0.81 10.99
CA LEU A 46 2.07 -1.44 10.36
C LEU A 46 3.34 -1.01 11.10
N PRO A 47 4.25 -1.96 11.36
CA PRO A 47 5.54 -1.60 11.97
C PRO A 47 6.37 -0.77 11.01
N ASP A 48 7.31 0.00 11.58
CA ASP A 48 8.10 0.97 10.80
C ASP A 48 8.90 0.32 9.67
N TRP A 49 9.41 -0.90 9.89
CA TRP A 49 10.21 -1.57 8.85
C TRP A 49 9.36 -1.93 7.63
N ILE A 50 8.07 -2.25 7.81
CA ILE A 50 7.16 -2.48 6.70
C ILE A 50 6.83 -1.17 6.00
N VAL A 51 6.53 -0.13 6.76
CA VAL A 51 6.25 1.21 6.22
C VAL A 51 7.43 1.69 5.38
N ASN A 52 8.65 1.55 5.89
CA ASN A 52 9.85 1.98 5.19
C ASN A 52 10.11 1.18 3.92
N SER A 53 9.69 -0.08 3.85
CA SER A 53 9.82 -0.88 2.63
C SER A 53 8.79 -0.52 1.57
N ILE A 54 7.65 0.06 1.96
CA ILE A 54 6.60 0.48 1.04
C ILE A 54 6.84 1.92 0.57
N LEU A 55 7.15 2.78 1.49
CA LEU A 55 7.42 4.20 1.20
C LEU A 55 8.90 4.44 0.95
#